data_e5a11bab510dfcdfef780ace833fa97d
#
_entry.id   e5a11bab510dfcdfef780ace833fa97d
#
_cell.length_a   1.000
_cell.length_b   1.000
_cell.length_c   1.000
_cell.angle_alpha   90.00
_cell.angle_beta   90.00
_cell.angle_gamma   90.00
#
_symmetry.space_group_name_H-M   'P 1'
#
loop_
_entity.id
_entity.type
_entity.pdbx_description
1 polymer ?
#
loop_
_entity_poly.entity_id
_entity_poly.type
_entity_poly.pdbx_seq_one_letter_code
_entity_poly.pdbx_strand_id
1 'polypeptide(L)'
;MAEQQLIGALEAGGTKMVCATGYADGTVLEREQIATTTPQDTIEAVNAWFADKGITALGIGAFGPTAVNPASPQYGKILETPKTAWRYFDLLGTIQNELNIPCGYDTDVNVACLGEVTFGCAQGLTDVVYLTIGTGVGAGVLSGGKLVHGMMHPEAGHIFVTRDPRDTIGEHSGCPFHENCLEGLIAGPGVKKRWGGKSAGEMADDPEAMDLLAGYLAQALMTYTLCYAPQKIIVGGGVADHTPIVPLARKKCAEMLNGYIVTPEVNDIYSYIVNNSLEGKQGIMGCLALGAQALQQ
;
A
#
# COMPACT_ATOMS: atom_id res chain seq x y z
N MET A 1 -21.67 -29.61 3.15
CA MET A 1 -21.06 -28.27 3.01
C MET A 1 -19.59 -28.52 2.82
N ALA A 2 -18.94 -28.01 1.79
CA ALA A 2 -17.48 -28.13 1.67
C ALA A 2 -16.87 -27.41 2.89
N GLU A 3 -15.91 -28.05 3.53
CA GLU A 3 -15.16 -27.48 4.65
C GLU A 3 -14.46 -26.23 4.15
N GLN A 4 -14.70 -25.08 4.79
CA GLN A 4 -14.13 -23.80 4.35
C GLN A 4 -12.64 -23.83 4.67
N GLN A 5 -11.78 -23.70 3.65
CA GLN A 5 -10.32 -23.77 3.82
C GLN A 5 -9.83 -22.57 4.62
N LEU A 6 -9.04 -22.84 5.66
CA LEU A 6 -8.43 -21.81 6.49
C LEU A 6 -7.18 -21.25 5.78
N ILE A 7 -7.12 -19.95 5.62
CA ILE A 7 -6.06 -19.22 4.91
C ILE A 7 -5.30 -18.36 5.91
N GLY A 8 -3.98 -18.37 5.79
CA GLY A 8 -3.10 -17.43 6.48
C GLY A 8 -2.96 -16.12 5.70
N ALA A 9 -2.79 -15.04 6.44
CA ALA A 9 -2.48 -13.73 5.91
C ALA A 9 -1.29 -13.13 6.66
N LEU A 10 -0.28 -12.68 5.93
CA LEU A 10 0.89 -12.01 6.47
C LEU A 10 1.07 -10.64 5.80
N GLU A 11 0.80 -9.59 6.54
CA GLU A 11 1.23 -8.24 6.17
C GLU A 11 2.62 -8.01 6.76
N ALA A 12 3.64 -8.27 5.97
CA ALA A 12 5.02 -8.13 6.35
C ALA A 12 5.46 -6.67 6.25
N GLY A 13 5.23 -5.91 7.30
CA GLY A 13 5.58 -4.49 7.37
C GLY A 13 6.99 -4.24 7.87
N GLY A 14 7.55 -3.08 7.51
CA GLY A 14 8.90 -2.74 7.92
C GLY A 14 9.09 -2.43 9.42
N THR A 15 8.05 -2.22 10.20
CA THR A 15 8.11 -1.94 11.65
C THR A 15 7.48 -3.06 12.47
N LYS A 16 6.44 -3.65 11.95
CA LYS A 16 5.71 -4.78 12.52
C LYS A 16 5.22 -5.68 11.39
N MET A 17 5.14 -6.97 11.66
CA MET A 17 4.44 -7.93 10.83
C MET A 17 3.08 -8.23 11.46
N VAL A 18 2.05 -8.33 10.65
CA VAL A 18 0.71 -8.70 11.12
C VAL A 18 0.38 -10.06 10.54
N CYS A 19 0.24 -11.05 11.41
CA CYS A 19 -0.23 -12.38 11.08
C CYS A 19 -1.73 -12.44 11.32
N ALA A 20 -2.47 -13.12 10.43
CA ALA A 20 -3.88 -13.40 10.65
C ALA A 20 -4.27 -14.73 10.03
N THR A 21 -5.37 -15.31 10.53
CA THR A 21 -6.07 -16.43 9.89
C THR A 21 -7.48 -15.99 9.51
N GLY A 22 -8.01 -16.59 8.45
CA GLY A 22 -9.35 -16.27 7.97
C GLY A 22 -9.79 -17.13 6.80
N TYR A 23 -10.79 -16.66 6.10
CA TYR A 23 -11.38 -17.36 4.97
C TYR A 23 -11.31 -16.53 3.67
N ALA A 24 -11.56 -17.21 2.55
CA ALA A 24 -11.56 -16.60 1.23
C ALA A 24 -12.63 -15.50 1.03
N ASP A 25 -13.63 -15.43 1.90
CA ASP A 25 -14.66 -14.40 1.91
C ASP A 25 -14.25 -13.11 2.64
N GLY A 26 -13.00 -13.05 3.13
CA GLY A 26 -12.45 -11.90 3.85
C GLY A 26 -12.70 -11.93 5.36
N THR A 27 -13.38 -12.97 5.90
CA THR A 27 -13.55 -13.13 7.34
C THR A 27 -12.22 -13.35 8.03
N VAL A 28 -11.85 -12.47 8.94
CA VAL A 28 -10.63 -12.58 9.78
C VAL A 28 -11.03 -13.19 11.13
N LEU A 29 -10.37 -14.30 11.51
CA LEU A 29 -10.66 -15.05 12.74
C LEU A 29 -9.71 -14.66 13.88
N GLU A 30 -8.41 -14.70 13.60
CA GLU A 30 -7.35 -14.39 14.58
C GLU A 30 -6.37 -13.40 13.98
N ARG A 31 -5.75 -12.61 14.82
CA ARG A 31 -4.74 -11.62 14.41
C ARG A 31 -3.73 -11.43 15.51
N GLU A 32 -2.44 -11.36 15.13
CA GLU A 32 -1.31 -11.08 16.02
C GLU A 32 -0.37 -10.06 15.37
N GLN A 33 0.32 -9.26 16.19
CA GLN A 33 1.33 -8.32 15.74
C GLN A 33 2.70 -8.71 16.32
N ILE A 34 3.65 -8.92 15.42
CA ILE A 34 5.03 -9.29 15.74
C ILE A 34 5.92 -8.11 15.35
N ALA A 35 6.81 -7.67 16.25
CA ALA A 35 7.76 -6.60 15.94
C ALA A 35 8.74 -7.03 14.85
N THR A 36 8.97 -6.18 13.85
CA THR A 36 10.00 -6.44 12.82
C THR A 36 11.38 -6.04 13.37
N THR A 37 12.17 -7.03 13.72
CA THR A 37 13.54 -6.90 14.24
C THR A 37 14.56 -7.47 13.22
N THR A 38 15.38 -8.44 13.61
CA THR A 38 16.21 -9.18 12.64
C THR A 38 15.35 -10.12 11.80
N PRO A 39 15.75 -10.45 10.56
CA PRO A 39 15.03 -11.42 9.74
C PRO A 39 14.81 -12.75 10.47
N GLN A 40 15.85 -13.26 11.12
CA GLN A 40 15.83 -14.55 11.82
C GLN A 40 14.77 -14.57 12.93
N ASP A 41 14.91 -13.66 13.91
CA ASP A 41 14.00 -13.63 15.07
C ASP A 41 12.54 -13.36 14.65
N THR A 42 12.36 -12.46 13.67
CA THR A 42 11.03 -12.09 13.19
C THR A 42 10.36 -13.26 12.47
N ILE A 43 11.07 -13.94 11.56
CA ILE A 43 10.48 -15.03 10.77
C ILE A 43 10.30 -16.29 11.61
N GLU A 44 11.19 -16.56 12.57
CA GLU A 44 10.96 -17.63 13.55
C GLU A 44 9.65 -17.41 14.31
N ALA A 45 9.40 -16.19 14.79
CA ALA A 45 8.15 -15.86 15.48
C ALA A 45 6.91 -15.94 14.57
N VAL A 46 7.02 -15.52 13.31
CA VAL A 46 5.95 -15.63 12.30
C VAL A 46 5.62 -17.10 12.02
N ASN A 47 6.64 -17.91 11.75
CA ASN A 47 6.46 -19.34 11.46
C ASN A 47 5.87 -20.08 12.66
N ALA A 48 6.37 -19.82 13.88
CA ALA A 48 5.84 -20.38 15.11
C ALA A 48 4.36 -20.04 15.32
N TRP A 49 3.96 -18.81 14.96
CA TRP A 49 2.56 -18.41 15.09
C TRP A 49 1.64 -19.17 14.11
N PHE A 50 2.10 -19.43 12.87
CA PHE A 50 1.32 -20.16 11.88
C PHE A 50 1.34 -21.69 12.05
N ALA A 51 2.38 -22.27 12.68
CA ALA A 51 2.64 -23.71 12.70
C ALA A 51 1.45 -24.57 13.16
N ASP A 52 0.72 -24.12 14.19
CA ASP A 52 -0.39 -24.88 14.78
C ASP A 52 -1.78 -24.40 14.32
N LYS A 53 -1.85 -23.50 13.33
CA LYS A 53 -3.12 -22.91 12.89
C LYS A 53 -3.90 -23.77 11.90
N GLY A 54 -3.24 -24.72 11.23
CA GLY A 54 -3.89 -25.57 10.23
C GLY A 54 -4.29 -24.82 8.96
N ILE A 55 -3.56 -23.76 8.61
CA ILE A 55 -3.77 -23.02 7.36
C ILE A 55 -3.36 -23.87 6.15
N THR A 56 -4.11 -23.75 5.06
CA THR A 56 -3.90 -24.52 3.82
C THR A 56 -3.15 -23.73 2.75
N ALA A 57 -3.12 -22.40 2.87
CA ALA A 57 -2.35 -21.48 2.04
C ALA A 57 -2.03 -20.21 2.83
N LEU A 58 -1.07 -19.42 2.33
CA LEU A 58 -0.68 -18.14 2.93
C LEU A 58 -0.58 -17.06 1.84
N GLY A 59 -1.19 -15.91 2.06
CA GLY A 59 -0.93 -14.71 1.28
C GLY A 59 0.01 -13.78 2.02
N ILE A 60 1.04 -13.28 1.35
CA ILE A 60 2.09 -12.42 1.91
C ILE A 60 2.10 -11.08 1.17
N GLY A 61 1.86 -9.99 1.89
CA GLY A 61 2.06 -8.62 1.43
C GLY A 61 3.32 -8.03 2.06
N ALA A 62 4.39 -7.88 1.31
CA ALA A 62 5.70 -7.51 1.82
C ALA A 62 6.01 -6.03 1.65
N PHE A 63 6.68 -5.42 2.64
CA PHE A 63 7.25 -4.08 2.48
C PHE A 63 8.30 -4.07 1.35
N GLY A 64 8.44 -2.93 0.70
CA GLY A 64 9.33 -2.78 -0.44
C GLY A 64 10.68 -2.10 -0.16
N PRO A 65 11.53 -2.05 -1.19
CA PRO A 65 11.36 -2.74 -2.47
C PRO A 65 11.48 -4.27 -2.34
N THR A 66 10.66 -5.01 -3.09
CA THR A 66 10.68 -6.48 -3.09
C THR A 66 10.46 -7.04 -4.49
N ALA A 67 10.99 -8.24 -4.75
CA ALA A 67 10.89 -8.86 -6.07
C ALA A 67 9.58 -9.64 -6.20
N VAL A 68 8.62 -9.07 -6.91
CA VAL A 68 7.26 -9.63 -7.10
C VAL A 68 7.08 -10.35 -8.45
N ASN A 69 8.05 -10.27 -9.35
CA ASN A 69 7.96 -10.95 -10.64
C ASN A 69 8.39 -12.43 -10.51
N PRO A 70 7.47 -13.40 -10.70
CA PRO A 70 7.80 -14.83 -10.57
C PRO A 70 8.88 -15.32 -11.53
N ALA A 71 9.10 -14.65 -12.66
CA ALA A 71 10.17 -14.97 -13.61
C ALA A 71 11.55 -14.47 -13.15
N SER A 72 11.62 -13.67 -12.10
CA SER A 72 12.88 -13.17 -11.56
C SER A 72 13.56 -14.23 -10.69
N PRO A 73 14.89 -14.43 -10.78
CA PRO A 73 15.64 -15.29 -9.86
C PRO A 73 15.67 -14.75 -8.41
N GLN A 74 15.19 -13.53 -8.22
CA GLN A 74 15.08 -12.91 -6.90
C GLN A 74 13.65 -12.91 -6.36
N TYR A 75 12.69 -13.56 -7.04
CA TYR A 75 11.30 -13.60 -6.63
C TYR A 75 11.15 -13.98 -5.15
N GLY A 76 10.36 -13.21 -4.42
CA GLY A 76 10.13 -13.41 -2.98
C GLY A 76 11.17 -12.79 -2.05
N LYS A 77 12.24 -12.14 -2.59
CA LYS A 77 13.26 -11.49 -1.77
C LYS A 77 12.97 -10.01 -1.58
N ILE A 78 13.26 -9.53 -0.37
CA ILE A 78 13.41 -8.09 -0.13
C ILE A 78 14.62 -7.62 -0.93
N LEU A 79 14.53 -6.47 -1.58
CA LEU A 79 15.62 -5.90 -2.38
C LEU A 79 16.43 -4.87 -1.59
N GLU A 80 16.95 -3.85 -2.26
CA GLU A 80 17.71 -2.77 -1.62
C GLU A 80 16.77 -1.90 -0.78
N THR A 81 16.83 -2.02 0.52
CA THR A 81 15.98 -1.31 1.48
C THR A 81 16.82 -0.55 2.50
N PRO A 82 16.33 0.56 3.09
CA PRO A 82 16.97 1.21 4.22
C PRO A 82 17.14 0.29 5.45
N LYS A 83 16.34 -0.76 5.56
CA LYS A 83 16.47 -1.80 6.60
C LYS A 83 17.57 -2.79 6.25
N THR A 84 18.82 -2.43 6.51
CA THR A 84 20.02 -3.13 6.05
C THR A 84 20.05 -4.62 6.38
N ALA A 85 19.53 -5.03 7.54
CA ALA A 85 19.45 -6.44 7.94
C ALA A 85 18.52 -7.29 7.05
N TRP A 86 17.54 -6.64 6.38
CA TRP A 86 16.56 -7.29 5.51
C TRP A 86 16.95 -7.30 4.04
N ARG A 87 18.05 -6.64 3.65
CA ARG A 87 18.51 -6.60 2.26
C ARG A 87 18.78 -7.99 1.74
N TYR A 88 18.17 -8.30 0.59
CA TYR A 88 18.29 -9.57 -0.13
C TYR A 88 17.86 -10.80 0.67
N PHE A 89 17.14 -10.60 1.78
CA PHE A 89 16.57 -11.70 2.54
C PHE A 89 15.46 -12.40 1.73
N ASP A 90 15.52 -13.72 1.64
CA ASP A 90 14.52 -14.55 0.96
C ASP A 90 13.31 -14.76 1.87
N LEU A 91 12.39 -13.79 1.86
CA LEU A 91 11.23 -13.78 2.73
C LEU A 91 10.25 -14.90 2.36
N LEU A 92 9.88 -14.98 1.06
CA LEU A 92 8.95 -16.01 0.59
C LEU A 92 9.51 -17.41 0.75
N GLY A 93 10.74 -17.65 0.27
CA GLY A 93 11.33 -18.98 0.30
C GLY A 93 11.51 -19.50 1.73
N THR A 94 11.92 -18.66 2.67
CA THR A 94 12.10 -19.06 4.08
C THR A 94 10.76 -19.47 4.71
N ILE A 95 9.68 -18.70 4.51
CA ILE A 95 8.36 -19.01 5.06
C ILE A 95 7.75 -20.24 4.37
N GLN A 96 7.81 -20.30 3.04
CA GLN A 96 7.23 -21.39 2.27
C GLN A 96 7.89 -22.74 2.57
N ASN A 97 9.21 -22.78 2.74
CA ASN A 97 9.94 -23.98 3.08
C ASN A 97 9.60 -24.51 4.49
N GLU A 98 9.38 -23.61 5.45
CA GLU A 98 9.04 -24.01 6.83
C GLU A 98 7.59 -24.49 6.93
N LEU A 99 6.64 -23.74 6.36
CA LEU A 99 5.22 -24.08 6.46
C LEU A 99 4.78 -25.17 5.47
N ASN A 100 5.55 -25.36 4.39
CA ASN A 100 5.28 -26.34 3.32
C ASN A 100 3.84 -26.26 2.75
N ILE A 101 3.36 -25.03 2.49
CA ILE A 101 2.05 -24.74 1.92
C ILE A 101 2.18 -23.79 0.71
N PRO A 102 1.19 -23.75 -0.19
CA PRO A 102 1.13 -22.72 -1.24
C PRO A 102 1.14 -21.31 -0.67
N CYS A 103 1.97 -20.42 -1.25
CA CYS A 103 2.07 -19.03 -0.86
C CYS A 103 1.84 -18.10 -2.05
N GLY A 104 0.95 -17.12 -1.89
CA GLY A 104 0.86 -15.94 -2.76
C GLY A 104 1.75 -14.83 -2.22
N TYR A 105 2.43 -14.09 -3.10
CA TYR A 105 3.39 -13.06 -2.69
C TYR A 105 3.26 -11.80 -3.53
N ASP A 106 3.13 -10.64 -2.87
CA ASP A 106 3.12 -9.33 -3.50
C ASP A 106 3.59 -8.24 -2.50
N THR A 107 3.55 -6.98 -2.90
CA THR A 107 3.82 -5.85 -1.99
C THR A 107 2.63 -5.62 -1.05
N ASP A 108 2.90 -5.00 0.10
CA ASP A 108 1.89 -4.59 1.08
C ASP A 108 0.82 -3.65 0.47
N VAL A 109 1.21 -2.75 -0.43
CA VAL A 109 0.26 -1.86 -1.11
C VAL A 109 -0.54 -2.56 -2.21
N ASN A 110 0.04 -3.53 -2.92
CA ASN A 110 -0.67 -4.32 -3.92
C ASN A 110 -1.74 -5.21 -3.25
N VAL A 111 -1.42 -5.84 -2.13
CA VAL A 111 -2.43 -6.60 -1.39
C VAL A 111 -3.50 -5.69 -0.79
N ALA A 112 -3.17 -4.47 -0.37
CA ALA A 112 -4.19 -3.51 0.07
C ALA A 112 -5.13 -3.11 -1.08
N CYS A 113 -4.60 -2.90 -2.28
CA CYS A 113 -5.40 -2.71 -3.49
C CYS A 113 -6.31 -3.92 -3.76
N LEU A 114 -5.74 -5.13 -3.70
CA LEU A 114 -6.49 -6.38 -3.88
C LEU A 114 -7.62 -6.54 -2.83
N GLY A 115 -7.37 -6.14 -1.58
CA GLY A 115 -8.37 -6.12 -0.52
C GLY A 115 -9.55 -5.22 -0.85
N GLU A 116 -9.32 -3.99 -1.29
CA GLU A 116 -10.37 -3.04 -1.68
C GLU A 116 -11.14 -3.49 -2.94
N VAL A 117 -10.47 -4.13 -3.88
CA VAL A 117 -11.10 -4.68 -5.11
C VAL A 117 -11.93 -5.92 -4.80
N THR A 118 -11.51 -6.75 -3.84
CA THR A 118 -12.22 -7.99 -3.51
C THR A 118 -13.34 -7.77 -2.52
N PHE A 119 -13.13 -6.93 -1.50
CA PHE A 119 -14.03 -6.82 -0.35
C PHE A 119 -14.48 -5.38 -0.04
N GLY A 120 -13.84 -4.37 -0.63
CA GLY A 120 -14.05 -2.97 -0.31
C GLY A 120 -14.82 -2.18 -1.35
N CYS A 121 -14.53 -0.88 -1.42
CA CYS A 121 -15.25 0.09 -2.26
C CYS A 121 -14.95 0.00 -3.76
N ALA A 122 -14.07 -0.92 -4.18
CA ALA A 122 -13.72 -1.15 -5.59
C ALA A 122 -14.18 -2.52 -6.10
N GLN A 123 -15.13 -3.19 -5.43
CA GLN A 123 -15.66 -4.46 -5.90
C GLN A 123 -16.23 -4.36 -7.32
N GLY A 124 -15.85 -5.32 -8.17
CA GLY A 124 -16.28 -5.40 -9.57
C GLY A 124 -15.52 -4.48 -10.53
N LEU A 125 -14.58 -3.65 -10.04
CA LEU A 125 -13.71 -2.84 -10.88
C LEU A 125 -12.46 -3.62 -11.29
N THR A 126 -11.94 -3.31 -12.47
CA THR A 126 -10.76 -3.96 -13.07
C THR A 126 -9.54 -3.06 -13.16
N ASP A 127 -9.74 -1.73 -13.02
CA ASP A 127 -8.70 -0.73 -13.16
C ASP A 127 -8.78 0.23 -11.97
N VAL A 128 -7.88 0.06 -11.01
CA VAL A 128 -7.90 0.74 -9.71
C VAL A 128 -6.48 1.14 -9.30
N VAL A 129 -6.34 2.33 -8.74
CA VAL A 129 -5.12 2.73 -8.03
C VAL A 129 -5.44 2.85 -6.55
N TYR A 130 -4.70 2.11 -5.73
CA TYR A 130 -4.69 2.28 -4.27
C TYR A 130 -3.42 3.00 -3.87
N LEU A 131 -3.55 4.08 -3.12
CA LEU A 131 -2.44 4.88 -2.62
C LEU A 131 -2.44 4.84 -1.09
N THR A 132 -1.33 4.47 -0.47
CA THR A 132 -1.12 4.62 0.98
C THR A 132 -0.18 5.76 1.27
N ILE A 133 -0.53 6.63 2.23
CA ILE A 133 0.28 7.76 2.68
C ILE A 133 0.51 7.62 4.19
N GLY A 134 1.71 7.17 4.56
CA GLY A 134 2.09 6.89 5.94
C GLY A 134 3.51 7.31 6.24
N THR A 135 4.37 6.37 6.67
CA THR A 135 5.82 6.56 6.80
C THR A 135 6.46 6.79 5.43
N GLY A 136 5.95 6.13 4.40
CA GLY A 136 6.26 6.35 3.00
C GLY A 136 4.98 6.62 2.19
N VAL A 137 5.12 6.63 0.88
CA VAL A 137 4.01 6.64 -0.07
C VAL A 137 4.17 5.46 -1.03
N GLY A 138 3.22 4.53 -0.97
CA GLY A 138 3.19 3.39 -1.88
C GLY A 138 1.92 3.39 -2.73
N ALA A 139 1.97 2.78 -3.91
CA ALA A 139 0.82 2.62 -4.78
C ALA A 139 0.67 1.18 -5.27
N GLY A 140 -0.50 0.60 -5.04
CA GLY A 140 -0.95 -0.64 -5.68
C GLY A 140 -1.79 -0.29 -6.91
N VAL A 141 -1.44 -0.87 -8.05
CA VAL A 141 -2.13 -0.60 -9.32
C VAL A 141 -2.72 -1.89 -9.87
N LEU A 142 -4.02 -1.89 -10.09
CA LEU A 142 -4.74 -2.94 -10.81
C LEU A 142 -5.05 -2.43 -12.21
N SER A 143 -4.78 -3.19 -13.25
CA SER A 143 -5.15 -2.89 -14.63
C SER A 143 -5.59 -4.15 -15.35
N GLY A 144 -6.77 -4.09 -16.00
CA GLY A 144 -7.38 -5.25 -16.64
C GLY A 144 -7.61 -6.42 -15.67
N GLY A 145 -7.90 -6.15 -14.40
CA GLY A 145 -8.14 -7.14 -13.35
C GLY A 145 -6.88 -7.81 -12.80
N LYS A 146 -5.69 -7.32 -13.13
CA LYS A 146 -4.41 -7.86 -12.66
C LYS A 146 -3.57 -6.77 -12.01
N LEU A 147 -2.89 -7.12 -10.93
CA LEU A 147 -1.89 -6.24 -10.32
C LEU A 147 -0.75 -5.98 -11.32
N VAL A 148 -0.33 -4.73 -11.42
CA VAL A 148 0.70 -4.31 -12.37
C VAL A 148 2.07 -4.70 -11.85
N HIS A 149 2.72 -5.60 -12.59
CA HIS A 149 4.12 -5.98 -12.40
C HIS A 149 4.88 -5.78 -13.72
N GLY A 150 6.03 -5.14 -13.65
CA GLY A 150 6.95 -4.97 -14.76
C GLY A 150 8.31 -5.57 -14.41
N MET A 151 9.37 -4.79 -14.53
CA MET A 151 10.68 -5.16 -13.97
C MET A 151 10.59 -5.35 -12.44
N MET A 152 9.70 -4.59 -11.80
CA MET A 152 9.30 -4.66 -10.40
C MET A 152 7.88 -4.10 -10.27
N HIS A 153 7.36 -3.95 -9.06
CA HIS A 153 6.11 -3.24 -8.78
C HIS A 153 6.26 -1.72 -9.04
N PRO A 154 5.16 -0.97 -9.28
CA PRO A 154 5.21 0.48 -9.41
C PRO A 154 5.67 1.15 -8.12
N GLU A 155 6.68 2.01 -8.23
CA GLU A 155 7.14 2.91 -7.15
C GLU A 155 6.55 4.32 -7.35
N ALA A 156 5.22 4.36 -7.51
CA ALA A 156 4.52 5.59 -7.89
C ALA A 156 4.49 6.66 -6.79
N GLY A 157 4.88 6.33 -5.55
CA GLY A 157 5.14 7.31 -4.49
C GLY A 157 6.35 8.21 -4.77
N HIS A 158 7.22 7.80 -5.70
CA HIS A 158 8.42 8.57 -6.06
C HIS A 158 8.28 9.39 -7.35
N ILE A 159 7.06 9.58 -7.87
CA ILE A 159 6.84 10.53 -8.96
C ILE A 159 7.22 11.94 -8.50
N PHE A 160 7.79 12.71 -9.42
CA PHE A 160 8.09 14.11 -9.14
C PHE A 160 6.85 14.96 -9.23
N VAL A 161 6.73 15.91 -8.29
CA VAL A 161 5.68 16.91 -8.28
C VAL A 161 6.30 18.31 -8.24
N THR A 162 5.59 19.29 -8.78
CA THR A 162 6.02 20.67 -8.73
C THR A 162 5.90 21.20 -7.32
N ARG A 163 7.01 21.74 -6.81
CA ARG A 163 7.06 22.26 -5.44
C ARG A 163 6.30 23.57 -5.33
N ASP A 164 5.50 23.68 -4.29
CA ASP A 164 4.82 24.94 -3.96
C ASP A 164 5.85 25.95 -3.44
N PRO A 165 5.87 27.20 -3.95
CA PRO A 165 6.79 28.24 -3.47
C PRO A 165 6.68 28.55 -1.98
N ARG A 166 5.54 28.25 -1.34
CA ARG A 166 5.32 28.42 0.10
C ARG A 166 5.99 27.32 0.93
N ASP A 167 6.45 26.23 0.31
CA ASP A 167 7.00 25.09 1.03
C ASP A 167 8.35 25.40 1.67
N THR A 168 8.41 25.31 2.97
CA THR A 168 9.59 25.63 3.81
C THR A 168 10.43 24.40 4.17
N ILE A 169 10.17 23.21 3.57
CA ILE A 169 10.89 21.98 3.90
C ILE A 169 12.41 22.04 3.64
N GLY A 170 12.87 23.04 2.88
CA GLY A 170 14.26 23.22 2.55
C GLY A 170 14.71 22.37 1.33
N GLU A 171 16.02 22.30 1.07
CA GLU A 171 16.58 21.60 -0.09
C GLU A 171 16.35 20.09 -0.03
N HIS A 172 16.36 19.49 1.18
CA HIS A 172 16.15 18.06 1.34
C HIS A 172 14.71 17.78 1.78
N SER A 173 14.01 16.98 1.01
CA SER A 173 12.67 16.45 1.37
C SER A 173 12.75 15.36 2.47
N GLY A 174 11.64 14.70 2.77
CA GLY A 174 11.62 13.52 3.64
C GLY A 174 12.16 12.24 2.98
N CYS A 175 12.39 12.26 1.65
CA CYS A 175 12.95 11.14 0.90
C CYS A 175 14.48 11.24 0.83
N PRO A 176 15.23 10.16 1.10
CA PRO A 176 16.70 10.19 1.02
C PRO A 176 17.23 10.19 -0.42
N PHE A 177 16.39 9.90 -1.41
CA PHE A 177 16.80 9.76 -2.82
C PHE A 177 16.39 10.95 -3.70
N HIS A 178 15.26 11.61 -3.38
CA HIS A 178 14.67 12.63 -4.25
C HIS A 178 14.25 13.87 -3.47
N GLU A 179 14.53 15.03 -4.02
CA GLU A 179 14.17 16.30 -3.38
C GLU A 179 12.67 16.64 -3.53
N ASN A 180 12.08 16.27 -4.65
CA ASN A 180 10.73 16.71 -5.04
C ASN A 180 9.79 15.54 -5.40
N CYS A 181 10.04 14.32 -4.89
CA CYS A 181 9.07 13.25 -5.08
C CYS A 181 7.89 13.39 -4.10
N LEU A 182 6.75 12.84 -4.49
CA LEU A 182 5.54 12.88 -3.68
C LEU A 182 5.79 12.39 -2.24
N GLU A 183 6.44 11.23 -2.08
CA GLU A 183 6.77 10.68 -0.76
C GLU A 183 7.52 11.67 0.11
N GLY A 184 8.59 12.25 -0.42
CA GLY A 184 9.42 13.19 0.33
C GLY A 184 8.67 14.43 0.81
N LEU A 185 7.59 14.79 0.13
CA LEU A 185 6.84 16.01 0.42
C LEU A 185 5.61 15.78 1.29
N ILE A 186 4.93 14.61 1.21
CA ILE A 186 3.68 14.39 1.94
C ILE A 186 3.71 13.25 2.97
N ALA A 187 4.71 12.37 2.94
CA ALA A 187 4.83 11.30 3.94
C ALA A 187 5.26 11.84 5.31
N GLY A 188 5.06 11.03 6.33
CA GLY A 188 5.33 11.38 7.72
C GLY A 188 6.69 12.04 8.00
N PRO A 189 7.81 11.53 7.45
CA PRO A 189 9.13 12.17 7.61
C PRO A 189 9.19 13.59 7.05
N GLY A 190 8.64 13.82 5.84
CA GLY A 190 8.57 15.15 5.24
C GLY A 190 7.68 16.11 6.03
N VAL A 191 6.55 15.63 6.52
CA VAL A 191 5.64 16.38 7.40
C VAL A 191 6.36 16.80 8.66
N LYS A 192 6.97 15.86 9.39
CA LYS A 192 7.69 16.12 10.63
C LYS A 192 8.85 17.11 10.44
N LYS A 193 9.59 16.95 9.34
CA LYS A 193 10.69 17.86 9.02
C LYS A 193 10.22 19.29 8.81
N ARG A 194 9.09 19.48 8.12
CA ARG A 194 8.52 20.79 7.80
C ARG A 194 8.00 21.51 9.03
N TRP A 195 7.37 20.79 9.96
CA TRP A 195 6.67 21.36 11.10
C TRP A 195 7.26 20.96 12.46
N GLY A 196 8.58 20.90 12.56
CA GLY A 196 9.29 20.77 13.85
C GLY A 196 8.97 19.49 14.62
N GLY A 197 8.78 18.37 13.93
CA GLY A 197 8.51 17.06 14.51
C GLY A 197 7.04 16.69 14.64
N LYS A 198 6.11 17.61 14.34
CA LYS A 198 4.66 17.35 14.40
C LYS A 198 4.23 16.35 13.32
N SER A 199 3.33 15.46 13.66
CA SER A 199 2.66 14.55 12.73
C SER A 199 1.61 15.27 11.87
N ALA A 200 1.17 14.64 10.78
CA ALA A 200 0.10 15.21 9.96
C ALA A 200 -1.22 15.37 10.74
N GLY A 201 -1.54 14.43 11.64
CA GLY A 201 -2.73 14.53 12.50
C GLY A 201 -2.68 15.72 13.44
N GLU A 202 -1.50 16.07 13.98
CA GLU A 202 -1.33 17.28 14.82
C GLU A 202 -1.42 18.58 14.03
N MET A 203 -1.27 18.51 12.70
CA MET A 203 -1.42 19.64 11.77
C MET A 203 -2.79 19.66 11.07
N ALA A 204 -3.70 18.72 11.37
CA ALA A 204 -4.96 18.56 10.65
C ALA A 204 -5.88 19.80 10.69
N ASP A 205 -5.78 20.60 11.76
CA ASP A 205 -6.56 21.84 11.93
C ASP A 205 -5.85 23.08 11.36
N ASP A 206 -4.64 22.93 10.78
CA ASP A 206 -3.92 24.02 10.13
C ASP A 206 -4.30 24.05 8.62
N PRO A 207 -5.09 25.06 8.18
CA PRO A 207 -5.59 25.09 6.82
C PRO A 207 -4.49 25.32 5.78
N GLU A 208 -3.40 26.01 6.11
CA GLU A 208 -2.28 26.25 5.17
C GLU A 208 -1.47 24.98 4.98
N ALA A 209 -1.23 24.24 6.08
CA ALA A 209 -0.56 22.95 6.02
C ALA A 209 -1.37 21.94 5.21
N MET A 210 -2.67 21.87 5.44
CA MET A 210 -3.55 20.95 4.71
C MET A 210 -3.70 21.33 3.24
N ASP A 211 -3.77 22.62 2.93
CA ASP A 211 -3.81 23.12 1.54
C ASP A 211 -2.53 22.74 0.78
N LEU A 212 -1.37 22.88 1.42
CA LEU A 212 -0.07 22.52 0.84
C LEU A 212 0.02 21.02 0.55
N LEU A 213 -0.27 20.16 1.54
CA LEU A 213 -0.22 18.71 1.36
C LEU A 213 -1.24 18.23 0.31
N ALA A 214 -2.44 18.78 0.33
CA ALA A 214 -3.47 18.48 -0.66
C ALA A 214 -3.07 18.89 -2.07
N GLY A 215 -2.31 19.98 -2.23
CA GLY A 215 -1.77 20.42 -3.52
C GLY A 215 -0.80 19.41 -4.12
N TYR A 216 0.08 18.82 -3.32
CA TYR A 216 0.97 17.74 -3.77
C TYR A 216 0.22 16.46 -4.11
N LEU A 217 -0.72 16.06 -3.24
CA LEU A 217 -1.56 14.90 -3.52
C LEU A 217 -2.37 15.06 -4.80
N ALA A 218 -2.93 16.24 -5.05
CA ALA A 218 -3.71 16.52 -6.26
C ALA A 218 -2.90 16.36 -7.56
N GLN A 219 -1.63 16.79 -7.57
CA GLN A 219 -0.73 16.56 -8.71
C GLN A 219 -0.50 15.07 -8.97
N ALA A 220 -0.34 14.28 -7.92
CA ALA A 220 -0.19 12.83 -8.04
C ALA A 220 -1.47 12.17 -8.55
N LEU A 221 -2.64 12.53 -7.99
CA LEU A 221 -3.94 12.03 -8.43
C LEU A 221 -4.20 12.32 -9.91
N MET A 222 -3.88 13.53 -10.36
CA MET A 222 -3.93 13.89 -11.78
C MET A 222 -2.99 13.02 -12.61
N THR A 223 -1.75 12.84 -12.17
CA THR A 223 -0.76 12.00 -12.87
C THR A 223 -1.25 10.57 -13.01
N TYR A 224 -1.80 9.97 -11.94
CA TYR A 224 -2.32 8.60 -11.99
C TYR A 224 -3.56 8.49 -12.88
N THR A 225 -4.43 9.49 -12.84
CA THR A 225 -5.59 9.58 -13.74
C THR A 225 -5.14 9.58 -15.21
N LEU A 226 -4.11 10.37 -15.55
CA LEU A 226 -3.61 10.49 -16.92
C LEU A 226 -2.80 9.26 -17.39
N CYS A 227 -2.07 8.61 -16.48
CA CYS A 227 -1.16 7.51 -16.84
C CYS A 227 -1.82 6.13 -16.80
N TYR A 228 -2.71 5.89 -15.83
CA TYR A 228 -3.34 4.59 -15.61
C TYR A 228 -4.81 4.55 -16.03
N ALA A 229 -5.44 5.71 -16.19
CA ALA A 229 -6.88 5.85 -16.49
C ALA A 229 -7.77 4.92 -15.63
N PRO A 230 -7.60 4.90 -14.28
CA PRO A 230 -8.32 3.97 -13.44
C PRO A 230 -9.80 4.33 -13.36
N GLN A 231 -10.64 3.34 -13.07
CA GLN A 231 -12.05 3.54 -12.75
C GLN A 231 -12.25 4.15 -11.35
N LYS A 232 -11.26 3.99 -10.47
CA LYS A 232 -11.27 4.54 -9.11
C LYS A 232 -9.86 4.71 -8.56
N ILE A 233 -9.66 5.78 -7.78
CA ILE A 233 -8.46 5.98 -6.97
C ILE A 233 -8.85 5.95 -5.50
N ILE A 234 -8.22 5.07 -4.72
CA ILE A 234 -8.45 4.90 -3.28
C ILE A 234 -7.23 5.42 -2.54
N VAL A 235 -7.44 6.24 -1.54
CA VAL A 235 -6.35 6.83 -0.74
C VAL A 235 -6.54 6.46 0.73
N GLY A 236 -5.50 5.86 1.31
CA GLY A 236 -5.47 5.48 2.72
C GLY A 236 -4.10 5.75 3.36
N GLY A 237 -3.89 5.19 4.54
CA GLY A 237 -2.68 5.35 5.33
C GLY A 237 -2.75 6.52 6.30
N GLY A 238 -1.92 6.46 7.34
CA GLY A 238 -2.09 7.30 8.53
C GLY A 238 -2.11 8.81 8.29
N VAL A 239 -1.48 9.32 7.23
CA VAL A 239 -1.58 10.74 6.87
C VAL A 239 -2.96 11.03 6.28
N ALA A 240 -3.44 10.21 5.34
CA ALA A 240 -4.74 10.41 4.70
C ALA A 240 -5.92 10.17 5.66
N ASP A 241 -5.80 9.16 6.53
CA ASP A 241 -6.88 8.74 7.44
C ASP A 241 -7.09 9.73 8.60
N HIS A 242 -6.05 10.50 8.97
CA HIS A 242 -6.10 11.43 10.11
C HIS A 242 -6.09 12.90 9.71
N THR A 243 -6.30 13.21 8.43
CA THR A 243 -6.31 14.58 7.93
C THR A 243 -7.37 14.79 6.84
N PRO A 244 -7.78 16.04 6.57
CA PRO A 244 -8.71 16.36 5.49
C PRO A 244 -8.05 16.46 4.10
N ILE A 245 -6.85 15.92 3.88
CA ILE A 245 -6.13 16.13 2.62
C ILE A 245 -6.84 15.52 1.40
N VAL A 246 -7.53 14.38 1.57
CA VAL A 246 -8.21 13.71 0.44
C VAL A 246 -9.35 14.55 -0.13
N PRO A 247 -10.33 15.03 0.66
CA PRO A 247 -11.38 15.91 0.15
C PRO A 247 -10.84 17.23 -0.45
N LEU A 248 -9.76 17.79 0.10
CA LEU A 248 -9.12 18.98 -0.45
C LEU A 248 -8.40 18.67 -1.78
N ALA A 249 -7.67 17.57 -1.86
CA ALA A 249 -6.96 17.15 -3.06
C ALA A 249 -7.92 16.81 -4.21
N ARG A 250 -9.09 16.23 -3.93
CA ARG A 250 -10.16 15.98 -4.90
C ARG A 250 -10.51 17.22 -5.71
N LYS A 251 -10.82 18.32 -4.98
CA LYS A 251 -11.18 19.60 -5.60
C LYS A 251 -10.05 20.12 -6.47
N LYS A 252 -8.82 20.15 -5.92
CA LYS A 252 -7.64 20.61 -6.66
C LYS A 252 -7.34 19.74 -7.88
N CYS A 253 -7.51 18.42 -7.80
CA CYS A 253 -7.33 17.50 -8.91
C CYS A 253 -8.34 17.79 -10.04
N ALA A 254 -9.61 18.02 -9.73
CA ALA A 254 -10.63 18.39 -10.71
C ALA A 254 -10.29 19.70 -11.41
N GLU A 255 -9.83 20.71 -10.66
CA GLU A 255 -9.37 21.98 -11.20
C GLU A 255 -8.16 21.80 -12.14
N MET A 256 -7.17 20.96 -11.76
CA MET A 256 -5.99 20.67 -12.57
C MET A 256 -6.32 19.89 -13.85
N LEU A 257 -7.26 18.94 -13.79
CA LEU A 257 -7.74 18.21 -14.98
C LEU A 257 -8.47 19.13 -15.95
N ASN A 258 -9.04 20.22 -15.47
CA ASN A 258 -9.62 21.32 -16.25
C ASN A 258 -10.53 20.85 -17.41
N GLY A 259 -11.29 19.77 -17.18
CA GLY A 259 -12.19 19.22 -18.20
C GLY A 259 -11.50 18.49 -19.36
N TYR A 260 -10.21 18.18 -19.26
CA TYR A 260 -9.49 17.42 -20.30
C TYR A 260 -10.00 16.00 -20.45
N ILE A 261 -10.31 15.34 -19.31
CA ILE A 261 -10.93 14.01 -19.29
C ILE A 261 -12.40 14.17 -18.91
N VAL A 262 -13.29 13.67 -19.77
CA VAL A 262 -14.74 13.70 -19.58
C VAL A 262 -15.27 12.27 -19.65
N THR A 263 -15.27 11.58 -18.51
CA THR A 263 -15.86 10.25 -18.33
C THR A 263 -16.83 10.27 -17.16
N PRO A 264 -17.77 9.32 -17.06
CA PRO A 264 -18.68 9.25 -15.91
C PRO A 264 -17.95 9.24 -14.57
N GLU A 265 -16.81 8.52 -14.48
CA GLU A 265 -16.01 8.39 -13.27
C GLU A 265 -15.41 9.74 -12.84
N VAL A 266 -14.71 10.43 -13.75
CA VAL A 266 -14.04 11.71 -13.47
C VAL A 266 -15.04 12.84 -13.25
N ASN A 267 -16.21 12.78 -13.89
CA ASN A 267 -17.27 13.76 -13.68
C ASN A 267 -17.87 13.68 -12.27
N ASP A 268 -17.88 12.49 -11.65
CA ASP A 268 -18.20 12.32 -10.24
C ASP A 268 -16.91 12.14 -9.42
N ILE A 269 -16.16 13.22 -9.28
CA ILE A 269 -14.85 13.21 -8.60
C ILE A 269 -14.94 12.69 -7.15
N TYR A 270 -16.10 12.77 -6.51
CA TYR A 270 -16.31 12.32 -5.13
C TYR A 270 -16.45 10.80 -5.02
N SER A 271 -16.93 10.13 -6.05
CA SER A 271 -16.98 8.69 -6.16
C SER A 271 -15.73 8.13 -6.86
N TYR A 272 -15.02 8.96 -7.61
CA TYR A 272 -13.79 8.60 -8.33
C TYR A 272 -12.57 8.52 -7.41
N ILE A 273 -12.36 9.54 -6.57
CA ILE A 273 -11.27 9.57 -5.59
C ILE A 273 -11.88 9.44 -4.20
N VAL A 274 -11.58 8.34 -3.51
CA VAL A 274 -12.20 8.00 -2.23
C VAL A 274 -11.17 7.64 -1.16
N ASN A 275 -11.55 7.67 0.10
CA ASN A 275 -10.77 7.06 1.16
C ASN A 275 -10.93 5.53 1.12
N ASN A 276 -9.98 4.80 1.75
CA ASN A 276 -10.09 3.36 1.97
C ASN A 276 -11.38 3.02 2.74
N SER A 277 -11.91 1.80 2.53
CA SER A 277 -13.22 1.41 3.05
C SER A 277 -13.19 0.27 4.06
N LEU A 278 -12.05 -0.39 4.25
CA LEU A 278 -11.92 -1.61 5.06
C LEU A 278 -11.35 -1.37 6.47
N GLU A 279 -11.45 -0.15 6.98
CA GLU A 279 -11.11 0.21 8.38
C GLU A 279 -9.72 -0.25 8.83
N GLY A 280 -8.72 -0.12 7.95
CA GLY A 280 -7.34 -0.55 8.22
C GLY A 280 -7.09 -2.05 8.07
N LYS A 281 -8.05 -2.82 7.54
CA LYS A 281 -7.93 -4.28 7.31
C LYS A 281 -7.59 -4.62 5.86
N GLN A 282 -7.50 -3.65 4.97
CA GLN A 282 -7.32 -3.87 3.53
C GLN A 282 -6.09 -4.73 3.20
N GLY A 283 -4.97 -4.55 3.92
CA GLY A 283 -3.76 -5.35 3.73
C GLY A 283 -4.00 -6.82 4.11
N ILE A 284 -4.53 -7.07 5.31
CA ILE A 284 -4.82 -8.44 5.77
C ILE A 284 -5.87 -9.12 4.90
N MET A 285 -6.96 -8.43 4.57
CA MET A 285 -8.02 -9.00 3.72
C MET A 285 -7.49 -9.26 2.30
N GLY A 286 -6.65 -8.40 1.77
CA GLY A 286 -5.95 -8.63 0.50
C GLY A 286 -4.98 -9.81 0.55
N CYS A 287 -4.27 -10.01 1.67
CA CYS A 287 -3.46 -11.21 1.87
C CYS A 287 -4.33 -12.49 1.89
N LEU A 288 -5.51 -12.48 2.53
CA LEU A 288 -6.45 -13.62 2.47
C LEU A 288 -6.88 -13.91 1.03
N ALA A 289 -7.21 -12.88 0.25
CA ALA A 289 -7.55 -13.03 -1.17
C ALA A 289 -6.38 -13.60 -1.98
N LEU A 290 -5.16 -13.12 -1.74
CA LEU A 290 -3.95 -13.60 -2.41
C LEU A 290 -3.62 -15.06 -2.04
N GLY A 291 -3.78 -15.44 -0.77
CA GLY A 291 -3.64 -16.82 -0.31
C GLY A 291 -4.68 -17.76 -0.92
N ALA A 292 -5.93 -17.30 -1.04
CA ALA A 292 -6.99 -18.05 -1.73
C ALA A 292 -6.68 -18.28 -3.23
N GLN A 293 -6.05 -17.31 -3.90
CA GLN A 293 -5.59 -17.47 -5.29
C GLN A 293 -4.46 -18.50 -5.40
N ALA A 294 -3.57 -18.58 -4.41
CA ALA A 294 -2.47 -19.55 -4.41
C ALA A 294 -2.95 -21.02 -4.31
N LEU A 295 -4.14 -21.27 -3.76
CA LEU A 295 -4.76 -22.60 -3.73
C LEU A 295 -5.25 -23.09 -5.11
N GLN A 296 -5.37 -22.20 -6.09
CA GLN A 296 -5.91 -22.49 -7.42
C GLN A 296 -4.82 -22.71 -8.47
N GLN A 297 -3.56 -22.47 -8.12
CA GLN A 297 -2.39 -22.64 -8.97
C GLN A 297 -1.76 -24.03 -8.80
#